data_5763ee1074c9a045060b3c8b581c8136
#
_entry.id   5763ee1074c9a045060b3c8b581c8136
#
_cell.length_a   1.000
_cell.length_b   1.000
_cell.length_c   1.000
_cell.angle_alpha   90.00
_cell.angle_beta   90.00
_cell.angle_gamma   90.00
#
_symmetry.space_group_name_H-M   'P 1'
#
loop_
_entity.id
_entity.type
_entity.pdbx_description
1 polymer ?
#
loop_
_entity_poly.entity_id
_entity_poly.type
_entity_poly.pdbx_seq_one_letter_code
_entity_poly.pdbx_strand_id
1 'polypeptide(L)' 'MLTRRIELAPDQILVNAIAPGPIVAPEGTPDEEFAKVEQATPLGRWGGEIEIAKAVLALIESDFITGETIRVDGGRHLK' A
#
# COMPACT_ATOMS: atom_id res chain seq x y z
N MET A 1 2.16 16.31 -6.82
CA MET A 1 2.46 15.48 -5.64
C MET A 1 3.93 15.50 -5.27
N LEU A 2 4.83 15.22 -6.22
CA LEU A 2 6.28 15.24 -5.93
C LEU A 2 6.75 16.62 -5.47
N THR A 3 6.30 17.69 -6.13
CA THR A 3 6.66 19.07 -5.78
C THR A 3 6.26 19.39 -4.33
N ARG A 4 5.08 18.97 -3.90
CA ARG A 4 4.61 19.20 -2.51
C ARG A 4 5.49 18.48 -1.50
N ARG A 5 5.95 17.29 -1.83
CA ARG A 5 6.83 16.52 -0.94
C ARG A 5 8.14 17.27 -0.70
N ILE A 6 8.70 17.90 -1.75
CA ILE A 6 9.92 18.68 -1.67
C ILE A 6 9.70 19.98 -0.93
N GLU A 7 8.62 20.69 -1.24
CA GLU A 7 8.31 22.01 -0.64
C GLU A 7 8.15 21.95 0.88
N LEU A 8 7.56 20.85 1.38
CA LEU A 8 7.24 20.72 2.80
C LEU A 8 8.38 20.14 3.63
N ALA A 9 9.39 19.56 2.98
CA ALA A 9 10.50 18.93 3.68
C ALA A 9 11.29 19.90 4.59
N PRO A 10 11.58 21.14 4.19
CA PRO A 10 12.29 22.06 5.08
C PRO A 10 11.56 22.37 6.39
N ASP A 11 10.23 22.21 6.40
CA ASP A 11 9.41 22.42 7.60
C ASP A 11 9.25 21.14 8.42
N GLN A 12 10.00 20.10 8.09
CA GLN A 12 9.93 18.78 8.75
C GLN A 12 8.54 18.12 8.61
N ILE A 13 7.86 18.43 7.51
CA ILE A 13 6.58 17.79 7.19
C ILE A 13 6.87 16.66 6.20
N LEU A 14 6.58 15.45 6.61
CA LEU A 14 6.79 14.25 5.82
C LEU A 14 5.53 13.95 4.99
N VAL A 15 5.72 13.67 3.70
CA VAL A 15 4.61 13.36 2.80
C VAL A 15 4.91 12.06 2.09
N ASN A 16 4.16 11.03 2.42
CA ASN A 16 4.29 9.71 1.82
C ASN A 16 2.93 9.22 1.34
N ALA A 17 2.94 8.21 0.51
CA ALA A 17 1.72 7.61 -0.01
C ALA A 17 1.76 6.10 0.17
N ILE A 18 0.59 5.50 0.28
CA ILE A 18 0.43 4.05 0.28
C ILE A 18 -0.35 3.68 -0.96
N ALA A 19 0.16 2.70 -1.70
CA ALA A 19 -0.50 2.16 -2.88
C ALA A 19 -0.97 0.74 -2.55
N PRO A 20 -2.23 0.57 -2.14
CA PRO A 20 -2.74 -0.75 -1.80
C PRO A 20 -3.02 -1.59 -3.05
N GLY A 21 -2.83 -2.89 -2.92
CA GLY A 21 -3.27 -3.86 -3.91
C GLY A 21 -4.54 -4.55 -3.43
N PRO A 22 -4.66 -5.88 -3.64
CA PRO A 22 -5.85 -6.63 -3.22
C PRO A 22 -5.86 -6.81 -1.70
N ILE A 23 -6.59 -5.97 -1.02
CA ILE A 23 -6.66 -5.93 0.44
C ILE A 23 -7.90 -6.67 0.95
N VAL A 24 -9.09 -6.21 0.55
CA VAL A 24 -10.36 -6.83 0.93
C VAL A 24 -11.21 -6.95 -0.32
N ALA A 25 -11.70 -8.15 -0.59
CA ALA A 25 -12.57 -8.36 -1.73
C ALA A 25 -13.89 -7.63 -1.50
N PRO A 26 -14.44 -6.94 -2.51
CA PRO A 26 -15.76 -6.34 -2.39
C PRO A 26 -16.81 -7.38 -2.04
N GLU A 27 -17.82 -6.98 -1.28
CA GLU A 27 -18.94 -7.84 -0.97
C GLU A 27 -19.59 -8.34 -2.26
N GLY A 28 -19.91 -9.63 -2.30
CA GLY A 28 -20.50 -10.24 -3.49
C GLY A 28 -19.50 -10.67 -4.54
N THR A 29 -18.21 -10.59 -4.27
CA THR A 29 -17.19 -11.08 -5.20
C THR A 29 -17.37 -12.58 -5.42
N PRO A 30 -17.57 -13.04 -6.68
CA PRO A 30 -17.67 -14.47 -6.94
C PRO A 30 -16.38 -15.21 -6.56
N ASP A 31 -16.51 -16.45 -6.12
CA ASP A 31 -15.36 -17.28 -5.73
C ASP A 31 -14.31 -17.38 -6.82
N GLU A 32 -14.76 -17.44 -8.07
CA GLU A 32 -13.87 -17.53 -9.23
C GLU A 32 -13.01 -16.29 -9.38
N GLU A 33 -13.60 -15.12 -9.20
CA GLU A 33 -12.84 -13.86 -9.27
C GLU A 33 -11.93 -13.69 -8.08
N PHE A 34 -12.38 -14.07 -6.90
CA PHE A 34 -11.57 -14.07 -5.69
C PHE A 34 -10.29 -14.89 -5.91
N ALA A 35 -10.44 -16.09 -6.46
CA ALA A 35 -9.32 -16.98 -6.74
C ALA A 35 -8.38 -16.42 -7.81
N LYS A 36 -8.91 -15.73 -8.82
CA LYS A 36 -8.07 -15.12 -9.87
C LYS A 36 -7.14 -14.06 -9.29
N VAL A 37 -7.63 -13.27 -8.35
CA VAL A 37 -6.82 -12.25 -7.69
C VAL A 37 -5.72 -12.91 -6.87
N GLU A 38 -6.03 -13.99 -6.16
CA GLU A 38 -5.02 -14.74 -5.43
C GLU A 38 -3.93 -15.26 -6.34
N GLN A 39 -4.31 -15.82 -7.48
CA GLN A 39 -3.37 -16.35 -8.46
C GLN A 39 -2.50 -15.26 -9.12
N ALA A 40 -3.07 -14.08 -9.30
CA ALA A 40 -2.36 -12.95 -9.90
C ALA A 40 -1.45 -12.23 -8.90
N THR A 41 -1.53 -12.57 -7.63
CA THR A 41 -0.75 -11.95 -6.56
C THR A 41 0.39 -12.89 -6.17
N PRO A 42 1.65 -12.48 -6.29
CA PRO A 42 2.78 -13.35 -5.94
C PRO A 42 2.71 -13.99 -4.56
N LEU A 43 2.24 -13.27 -3.55
CA LEU A 43 2.08 -13.85 -2.22
C LEU A 43 0.84 -14.76 -2.09
N GLY A 44 0.01 -14.83 -3.14
CA GLY A 44 -1.04 -15.83 -3.26
C GLY A 44 -2.28 -15.61 -2.41
N ARG A 45 -2.48 -14.41 -1.89
CA ARG A 45 -3.63 -14.12 -1.04
C ARG A 45 -4.00 -12.64 -1.06
N TRP A 46 -5.19 -12.35 -0.60
CA TRP A 46 -5.59 -10.99 -0.27
C TRP A 46 -4.87 -10.56 1.01
N GLY A 47 -4.47 -9.29 1.08
CA GLY A 47 -3.62 -8.82 2.17
C GLY A 47 -4.32 -8.69 3.51
N GLY A 48 -5.50 -8.14 3.51
CA GLY A 48 -6.21 -7.78 4.73
C GLY A 48 -5.89 -6.37 5.20
N GLU A 49 -6.83 -5.76 5.90
CA GLU A 49 -6.74 -4.37 6.34
C GLU A 49 -5.57 -4.11 7.27
N ILE A 50 -5.20 -5.10 8.07
CA ILE A 50 -4.09 -4.95 9.03
C ILE A 50 -2.76 -4.65 8.33
N GLU A 51 -2.57 -5.11 7.09
CA GLU A 51 -1.34 -4.85 6.36
C GLU A 51 -1.22 -3.37 5.99
N ILE A 52 -2.33 -2.71 5.70
CA ILE A 52 -2.34 -1.27 5.47
C ILE A 52 -2.03 -0.52 6.78
N ALA A 53 -2.64 -0.94 7.88
CA ALA A 53 -2.40 -0.34 9.19
C ALA A 53 -0.92 -0.44 9.59
N LYS A 54 -0.27 -1.56 9.34
CA LYS A 54 1.16 -1.74 9.61
C LYS A 54 2.01 -0.77 8.83
N ALA A 55 1.70 -0.56 7.55
CA ALA A 55 2.45 0.38 6.71
C ALA A 55 2.28 1.82 7.19
N VAL A 56 1.05 2.21 7.54
CA VAL A 56 0.78 3.55 8.07
C VAL A 56 1.53 3.79 9.37
N LEU A 57 1.49 2.84 10.29
CA LEU A 57 2.18 2.96 11.57
C LEU A 57 3.70 3.08 11.39
N ALA A 58 4.26 2.32 10.46
CA ALA A 58 5.69 2.40 10.17
C ALA A 58 6.08 3.81 9.71
N LEU A 59 5.25 4.43 8.87
CA LEU A 59 5.50 5.79 8.39
C LEU A 59 5.33 6.82 9.53
N ILE A 60 4.33 6.64 10.39
CA ILE A 60 4.11 7.54 11.52
C ILE A 60 5.29 7.49 12.49
N GLU A 61 5.86 6.33 12.71
CA GLU A 61 6.98 6.15 13.63
C GLU A 61 8.33 6.60 13.06
N SER A 62 8.39 6.87 11.76
CA SER A 62 9.64 7.22 11.08
C SER A 62 9.76 8.73 10.92
N ASP A 63 10.91 9.27 11.28
CA ASP A 63 11.19 10.70 11.20
C ASP A 63 12.02 11.07 9.97
N PHE A 64 12.46 10.10 9.20
CA PHE A 64 13.39 10.33 8.10
C PHE A 64 12.95 9.69 6.79
N ILE A 65 11.66 9.45 6.62
CA ILE A 65 11.08 8.94 5.38
C ILE A 65 10.12 9.98 4.83
N THR A 66 10.39 10.49 3.65
CA THR A 66 9.50 11.39 2.92
C THR A 66 9.64 11.18 1.43
N GLY A 67 8.58 11.50 0.70
CA GLY A 67 8.58 11.38 -0.75
C GLY A 67 8.39 9.96 -1.28
N GLU A 68 8.10 9.00 -0.42
CA GLU A 68 7.97 7.60 -0.81
C GLU A 68 6.53 7.19 -1.09
N THR A 69 6.39 6.24 -2.00
CA THR A 69 5.15 5.50 -2.20
C THR A 69 5.42 4.05 -1.81
N ILE A 70 4.73 3.58 -0.80
CA ILE A 70 4.89 2.21 -0.31
C ILE A 70 3.79 1.34 -0.88
N ARG A 71 4.16 0.33 -1.64
CA ARG A 71 3.21 -0.63 -2.19
C ARG A 71 2.92 -1.72 -1.17
N VAL A 72 1.63 -1.92 -0.91
CA VAL A 72 1.16 -2.98 -0.01
C VAL A 72 0.24 -3.88 -0.84
N ASP A 73 0.83 -4.68 -1.70
CA ASP A 73 0.10 -5.37 -2.76
C ASP A 73 0.50 -6.84 -2.96
N GLY A 74 1.23 -7.40 -2.02
CA GLY A 74 1.66 -8.80 -2.13
C GLY A 74 2.55 -9.09 -3.33
N GLY A 75 3.20 -8.06 -3.88
CA GLY A 75 4.09 -8.19 -5.02
C GLY A 75 3.38 -8.08 -6.36
N ARG A 76 2.10 -7.73 -6.38
CA ARG A 76 1.33 -7.69 -7.62
C ARG A 76 1.93 -6.75 -8.67
N HIS A 77 2.55 -5.67 -8.26
CA HIS A 77 3.20 -4.72 -9.18
C HIS A 77 4.39 -5.32 -9.93
N LEU A 78 4.86 -6.48 -9.52
CA LEU A 78 5.98 -7.17 -10.17
C LEU A 78 5.54 -7.98 -11.39
N LYS A 79 4.26 -8.10 -11.61
CA LYS A 79 3.70 -8.87 -12.73
C LYS A 79 3.23 -8.00 -13.87
#